data_f2d128194885e90bc9d39a2963adcbca
#
_entry.id   f2d128194885e90bc9d39a2963adcbca
#
_cell.length_a   1.000
_cell.length_b   1.000
_cell.length_c   1.000
_cell.angle_alpha   90.00
_cell.angle_beta   90.00
_cell.angle_gamma   90.00
#
_symmetry.space_group_name_H-M   'P 1'
#
loop_
_entity.id
_entity.type
_entity.pdbx_description
1 polymer ?
#
loop_
_entity_poly.entity_id
_entity_poly.type
_entity_poly.pdbx_seq_one_letter_code
_entity_poly.pdbx_strand_id
1 'polypeptide(L)'
;MLGKFLSMVIIDSCILPLALRFFAPMADLADSCPSARCCPQLSDDAWLRVGITRVVDDEPNGRAFLQSISPEWEDTPARSSFFDTLASERRLRFCREANAALCANMGLTLPDPLAAWPALKGFAVFAGDGHFHAAAVHDARDADGTKYATGHVYALNLRTHAMHHLDVGDQKARKKEHDMRTLKRQSPAALRFGTPTGTKVILVWDKAGIDFEWWLACKNNLGIYFISRPKENMVFTNGPENSYDAADPVNTGIVADELVAPATHMRYVRRVTFINPAKGETWQILTSEMTLPPGLIVKLYLMRWDIEKVYDEFKNKFFEKKAWASSATAKCMQAVFLCLAHNLMVLHERELRQEHGITNEAEDRRRAKRL
;
A
#
# COMPACT_ATOMS: atom_id res chain seq x y z
N MET A 1 -30.27 12.77 1.66
CA MET A 1 -30.16 13.07 3.12
C MET A 1 -29.87 11.81 3.96
N LEU A 2 -30.54 10.69 3.75
CA LEU A 2 -30.26 9.44 4.52
C LEU A 2 -28.82 8.90 4.33
N GLY A 3 -28.23 9.04 3.15
CA GLY A 3 -26.85 8.56 2.91
C GLY A 3 -25.77 9.35 3.67
N LYS A 4 -25.94 10.67 3.83
CA LYS A 4 -25.03 11.50 4.64
C LYS A 4 -25.13 11.18 6.14
N PHE A 5 -26.31 10.89 6.62
CA PHE A 5 -26.53 10.52 8.03
C PHE A 5 -25.90 9.16 8.37
N LEU A 6 -26.00 8.18 7.45
CA LEU A 6 -25.38 6.87 7.64
C LEU A 6 -23.84 6.93 7.60
N SER A 7 -23.25 7.73 6.69
CA SER A 7 -21.79 7.88 6.63
C SER A 7 -21.24 8.60 7.86
N MET A 8 -21.89 9.66 8.34
CA MET A 8 -21.52 10.36 9.56
C MET A 8 -21.66 9.50 10.82
N VAL A 9 -22.74 8.74 10.95
CA VAL A 9 -22.94 7.84 12.11
C VAL A 9 -21.92 6.70 12.11
N ILE A 10 -21.51 6.20 10.94
CA ILE A 10 -20.46 5.17 10.83
C ILE A 10 -19.09 5.75 11.20
N ILE A 11 -18.79 7.00 10.81
CA ILE A 11 -17.51 7.65 11.11
C ILE A 11 -17.39 7.93 12.60
N ASP A 12 -18.40 8.51 13.23
CA ASP A 12 -18.38 8.87 14.66
C ASP A 12 -18.46 7.64 15.56
N SER A 13 -19.21 6.62 15.18
CA SER A 13 -19.39 5.44 16.04
C SER A 13 -18.29 4.39 15.91
N CYS A 14 -17.56 4.35 14.79
CA CYS A 14 -16.66 3.23 14.50
C CYS A 14 -15.21 3.63 14.21
N ILE A 15 -14.96 4.53 13.26
CA ILE A 15 -13.58 4.85 12.83
C ILE A 15 -12.91 5.82 13.81
N LEU A 16 -13.62 6.80 14.32
CA LEU A 16 -13.06 7.77 15.26
C LEU A 16 -12.67 7.15 16.61
N PRO A 17 -13.52 6.34 17.28
CA PRO A 17 -13.11 5.61 18.48
C PRO A 17 -11.93 4.67 18.26
N LEU A 18 -11.87 4.00 17.11
CA LEU A 18 -10.71 3.19 16.72
C LEU A 18 -9.46 4.05 16.53
N ALA A 19 -9.58 5.17 15.79
CA ALA A 19 -8.49 6.11 15.63
C ALA A 19 -7.99 6.60 16.98
N LEU A 20 -8.86 7.03 17.88
CA LEU A 20 -8.49 7.50 19.23
C LEU A 20 -7.80 6.39 20.03
N ARG A 21 -8.31 5.17 20.02
CA ARG A 21 -7.70 4.03 20.71
C ARG A 21 -6.30 3.68 20.21
N PHE A 22 -6.08 3.73 18.90
CA PHE A 22 -4.80 3.44 18.29
C PHE A 22 -3.85 4.63 18.27
N PHE A 23 -4.36 5.86 18.31
CA PHE A 23 -3.57 7.08 18.28
C PHE A 23 -3.35 7.72 19.64
N ALA A 24 -4.06 7.34 20.69
CA ALA A 24 -3.80 7.81 22.05
C ALA A 24 -2.33 7.60 22.51
N PRO A 25 -1.65 6.48 22.17
CA PRO A 25 -0.23 6.31 22.46
C PRO A 25 0.70 7.19 21.60
N MET A 26 0.16 7.94 20.65
CA MET A 26 0.95 8.78 19.72
C MET A 26 1.14 10.22 20.20
N ALA A 27 0.60 10.58 21.35
CA ALA A 27 0.98 11.84 22.01
C ALA A 27 2.50 11.92 22.18
N ASP A 28 3.14 10.79 22.57
CA ASP A 28 4.60 10.68 22.68
C ASP A 28 5.33 10.87 21.36
N LEU A 29 4.72 10.47 20.23
CA LEU A 29 5.29 10.72 18.89
C LEU A 29 5.18 12.19 18.47
N ALA A 30 4.15 12.90 18.88
CA ALA A 30 4.04 14.33 18.66
C ALA A 30 5.19 15.08 19.37
N ASP A 31 5.58 14.64 20.56
CA ASP A 31 6.71 15.19 21.31
C ASP A 31 8.05 14.85 20.66
N SER A 32 8.18 13.67 20.04
CA SER A 32 9.38 13.27 19.30
C SER A 32 9.58 14.04 17.99
N CYS A 33 8.55 14.71 17.49
CA CYS A 33 8.54 15.53 16.27
C CYS A 33 8.23 17.01 16.58
N PRO A 34 9.06 17.72 17.35
CA PRO A 34 8.74 19.04 17.85
C PRO A 34 8.49 20.04 16.73
N SER A 35 7.48 20.87 16.91
CA SER A 35 7.22 22.02 16.03
C SER A 35 8.24 23.12 16.32
N ALA A 36 8.81 23.74 15.29
CA ALA A 36 9.60 24.95 15.44
C ALA A 36 8.79 26.17 15.91
N ARG A 37 7.46 26.07 15.94
CA ARG A 37 6.55 27.12 16.40
C ARG A 37 5.83 26.67 17.66
N CYS A 38 5.89 27.49 18.71
CA CYS A 38 5.07 27.33 19.91
C CYS A 38 3.59 27.52 19.54
N CYS A 39 2.71 26.63 19.93
CA CYS A 39 1.26 26.60 19.73
C CYS A 39 0.80 26.43 18.29
N PRO A 40 0.70 25.21 17.79
CA PRO A 40 -0.20 24.95 16.70
C PRO A 40 -1.64 25.19 17.19
N GLN A 41 -2.40 26.02 16.46
CA GLN A 41 -3.85 26.22 16.72
C GLN A 41 -4.67 24.91 16.59
N LEU A 42 -4.05 23.85 16.17
CA LEU A 42 -4.60 22.53 15.96
C LEU A 42 -3.58 21.49 16.43
N SER A 43 -3.94 20.70 17.42
CA SER A 43 -3.11 19.60 17.90
C SER A 43 -2.88 18.58 16.79
N ASP A 44 -1.82 17.78 16.87
CA ASP A 44 -1.54 16.75 15.87
C ASP A 44 -2.62 15.66 15.87
N ASP A 45 -3.20 15.34 17.01
CA ASP A 45 -4.33 14.42 17.14
C ASP A 45 -5.58 14.96 16.43
N ALA A 46 -6.00 16.19 16.74
CA ALA A 46 -7.13 16.81 16.08
C ALA A 46 -6.90 16.92 14.56
N TRP A 47 -5.67 17.22 14.15
CA TRP A 47 -5.31 17.30 12.74
C TRP A 47 -5.39 15.94 12.01
N LEU A 48 -4.96 14.84 12.65
CA LEU A 48 -5.14 13.48 12.15
C LEU A 48 -6.61 13.13 11.97
N ARG A 49 -7.43 13.43 12.99
CA ARG A 49 -8.88 13.20 12.94
C ARG A 49 -9.52 13.92 11.76
N VAL A 50 -9.23 15.21 11.58
CA VAL A 50 -9.73 15.98 10.43
C VAL A 50 -9.30 15.36 9.10
N GLY A 51 -8.05 14.95 8.99
CA GLY A 51 -7.52 14.34 7.76
C GLY A 51 -8.18 13.01 7.42
N ILE A 52 -8.37 12.13 8.41
CA ILE A 52 -9.05 10.84 8.23
C ILE A 52 -10.53 11.05 7.89
N THR A 53 -11.22 11.94 8.62
CA THR A 53 -12.62 12.29 8.30
C THR A 53 -12.76 12.82 6.89
N ARG A 54 -11.81 13.67 6.44
CA ARG A 54 -11.81 14.21 5.09
C ARG A 54 -11.68 13.13 4.00
N VAL A 55 -10.98 12.04 4.27
CA VAL A 55 -10.82 10.93 3.33
C VAL A 55 -12.14 10.16 3.14
N VAL A 56 -12.91 9.99 4.21
CA VAL A 56 -14.15 9.20 4.20
C VAL A 56 -15.41 10.04 3.92
N ASP A 57 -15.27 11.37 3.86
CA ASP A 57 -16.36 12.30 3.55
C ASP A 57 -16.51 12.49 2.04
N ASP A 58 -17.74 12.44 1.54
CA ASP A 58 -18.06 12.60 0.11
C ASP A 58 -18.08 14.07 -0.37
N GLU A 59 -17.87 15.04 0.53
CA GLU A 59 -17.87 16.46 0.19
C GLU A 59 -16.63 16.82 -0.66
N PRO A 60 -16.83 17.17 -1.95
CA PRO A 60 -15.70 17.40 -2.85
C PRO A 60 -14.96 18.70 -2.57
N ASN A 61 -15.61 19.64 -1.87
CA ASN A 61 -15.07 20.96 -1.59
C ASN A 61 -14.54 21.02 -0.17
N GLY A 62 -13.22 21.24 -0.01
CA GLY A 62 -12.60 21.32 1.31
C GLY A 62 -13.13 22.42 2.21
N ARG A 63 -13.69 23.54 1.67
CA ARG A 63 -14.34 24.55 2.46
C ARG A 63 -15.67 24.06 3.02
N ALA A 64 -16.49 23.45 2.18
CA ALA A 64 -17.78 22.90 2.60
C ALA A 64 -17.58 21.76 3.61
N PHE A 65 -16.58 20.92 3.42
CA PHE A 65 -16.18 19.91 4.39
C PHE A 65 -15.88 20.50 5.77
N LEU A 66 -15.01 21.51 5.87
CA LEU A 66 -14.67 22.13 7.15
C LEU A 66 -15.88 22.83 7.80
N GLN A 67 -16.82 23.35 6.99
CA GLN A 67 -18.06 23.91 7.49
C GLN A 67 -19.02 22.82 7.99
N SER A 68 -19.04 21.64 7.39
CA SER A 68 -19.93 20.54 7.83
C SER A 68 -19.49 19.94 9.15
N ILE A 69 -18.20 19.87 9.44
CA ILE A 69 -17.68 19.32 10.71
C ILE A 69 -17.63 20.36 11.85
N SER A 70 -17.67 21.68 11.52
CA SER A 70 -17.54 22.77 12.49
C SER A 70 -18.53 22.74 13.66
N PRO A 71 -19.81 22.38 13.47
CA PRO A 71 -20.77 22.34 14.57
C PRO A 71 -20.51 21.25 15.63
N GLU A 72 -19.76 20.21 15.25
CA GLU A 72 -19.58 19.01 16.07
C GLU A 72 -18.22 18.98 16.78
N TRP A 73 -17.29 19.84 16.37
CA TRP A 73 -15.92 19.85 16.86
C TRP A 73 -15.54 21.21 17.43
N GLU A 74 -15.30 21.27 18.72
CA GLU A 74 -14.86 22.50 19.42
C GLU A 74 -13.54 23.06 18.82
N ASP A 75 -12.68 22.17 18.31
CA ASP A 75 -11.36 22.47 17.74
C ASP A 75 -11.36 22.49 16.21
N THR A 76 -12.46 22.84 15.55
CA THR A 76 -12.47 22.91 14.08
C THR A 76 -11.43 23.90 13.57
N PRO A 77 -10.45 23.46 12.75
CA PRO A 77 -9.41 24.35 12.26
C PRO A 77 -9.97 25.37 11.27
N ALA A 78 -9.42 26.59 11.31
CA ALA A 78 -9.63 27.52 10.21
C ALA A 78 -9.17 26.87 8.90
N ARG A 79 -9.87 27.16 7.80
CA ARG A 79 -9.56 26.60 6.47
C ARG A 79 -8.09 26.77 6.08
N SER A 80 -7.54 27.97 6.26
CA SER A 80 -6.12 28.24 6.00
C SER A 80 -5.23 27.34 6.85
N SER A 81 -5.51 27.20 8.15
CA SER A 81 -4.71 26.37 9.05
C SER A 81 -4.66 24.91 8.62
N PHE A 82 -5.76 24.34 8.16
CA PHE A 82 -5.78 22.97 7.68
C PHE A 82 -5.02 22.80 6.36
N PHE A 83 -5.35 23.59 5.33
CA PHE A 83 -4.76 23.42 4.00
C PHE A 83 -3.29 23.84 3.92
N ASP A 84 -2.90 24.89 4.63
CA ASP A 84 -1.50 25.34 4.68
C ASP A 84 -0.62 24.29 5.39
N THR A 85 -1.15 23.60 6.39
CA THR A 85 -0.42 22.56 7.12
C THR A 85 -0.32 21.23 6.38
N LEU A 86 -1.08 20.99 5.31
CA LEU A 86 -0.87 19.83 4.44
C LEU A 86 0.53 19.80 3.82
N ALA A 87 1.18 20.96 3.64
CA ALA A 87 2.56 21.06 3.15
C ALA A 87 3.63 20.92 4.24
N SER A 88 3.27 20.60 5.48
CA SER A 88 4.20 20.45 6.59
C SER A 88 4.93 19.10 6.55
N GLU A 89 6.26 19.14 6.30
CA GLU A 89 7.10 17.94 6.35
C GLU A 89 7.10 17.28 7.75
N ARG A 90 7.02 18.08 8.84
CA ARG A 90 6.90 17.55 10.20
C ARG A 90 5.62 16.72 10.35
N ARG A 91 4.47 17.25 9.89
CA ARG A 91 3.19 16.53 9.99
C ARG A 91 3.15 15.31 9.06
N LEU A 92 3.77 15.40 7.89
CA LEU A 92 3.89 14.22 7.02
C LEU A 92 4.70 13.10 7.70
N ARG A 93 5.82 13.45 8.35
CA ARG A 93 6.60 12.48 9.13
C ARG A 93 5.77 11.88 10.26
N PHE A 94 5.09 12.71 11.05
CA PHE A 94 4.20 12.26 12.12
C PHE A 94 3.12 11.28 11.59
N CYS A 95 2.44 11.61 10.49
CA CYS A 95 1.44 10.70 9.89
C CYS A 95 2.04 9.39 9.39
N ARG A 96 3.26 9.42 8.83
CA ARG A 96 3.97 8.21 8.41
C ARG A 96 4.33 7.32 9.61
N GLU A 97 4.80 7.91 10.71
CA GLU A 97 5.08 7.20 11.96
C GLU A 97 3.80 6.64 12.57
N ALA A 98 2.72 7.41 12.56
CA ALA A 98 1.39 6.96 12.97
C ALA A 98 0.93 5.74 12.16
N ASN A 99 1.05 5.78 10.83
CA ASN A 99 0.71 4.66 9.97
C ASN A 99 1.62 3.44 10.25
N ALA A 100 2.91 3.65 10.46
CA ALA A 100 3.85 2.57 10.78
C ALA A 100 3.51 1.88 12.10
N ALA A 101 3.15 2.64 13.14
CA ALA A 101 2.72 2.11 14.44
C ALA A 101 1.40 1.33 14.32
N LEU A 102 0.44 1.84 13.53
CA LEU A 102 -0.81 1.15 13.24
C LEU A 102 -0.56 -0.18 12.52
N CYS A 103 0.29 -0.20 11.49
CA CYS A 103 0.69 -1.41 10.76
C CYS A 103 1.38 -2.44 11.68
N ALA A 104 2.23 -1.98 12.60
CA ALA A 104 2.88 -2.86 13.58
C ALA A 104 1.84 -3.50 14.52
N ASN A 105 0.87 -2.73 15.00
CA ASN A 105 -0.24 -3.24 15.81
C ASN A 105 -1.07 -4.28 15.03
N MET A 106 -1.40 -4.01 13.76
CA MET A 106 -2.09 -4.97 12.90
C MET A 106 -1.32 -6.29 12.78
N GLY A 107 0.00 -6.25 12.71
CA GLY A 107 0.86 -7.44 12.70
C GLY A 107 0.77 -8.31 13.96
N LEU A 108 0.40 -7.71 15.09
CA LEU A 108 0.24 -8.41 16.36
C LEU A 108 -1.19 -8.94 16.60
N THR A 109 -2.18 -8.29 16.01
CA THR A 109 -3.60 -8.49 16.34
C THR A 109 -4.39 -9.23 15.26
N LEU A 110 -3.98 -9.13 14.00
CA LEU A 110 -4.70 -9.73 12.88
C LEU A 110 -4.22 -11.18 12.60
N PRO A 111 -5.10 -12.05 12.11
CA PRO A 111 -4.71 -13.38 11.67
C PRO A 111 -3.83 -13.28 10.42
N ASP A 112 -2.79 -14.10 10.36
CA ASP A 112 -1.89 -14.18 9.22
C ASP A 112 -2.38 -15.25 8.23
N PRO A 113 -2.89 -14.89 7.04
CA PRO A 113 -3.35 -15.85 6.04
C PRO A 113 -2.20 -16.68 5.44
N LEU A 114 -0.95 -16.22 5.59
CA LEU A 114 0.22 -16.95 5.11
C LEU A 114 0.81 -17.91 6.13
N ALA A 115 0.28 -17.95 7.36
CA ALA A 115 0.75 -18.85 8.42
C ALA A 115 0.58 -20.35 8.07
N ALA A 116 -0.35 -20.67 7.16
CA ALA A 116 -0.55 -22.03 6.66
C ALA A 116 0.67 -22.60 5.90
N TRP A 117 1.60 -21.75 5.47
CA TRP A 117 2.81 -22.15 4.74
C TRP A 117 4.08 -21.91 5.56
N PRO A 118 4.62 -22.96 6.25
CA PRO A 118 5.81 -22.83 7.08
C PRO A 118 7.04 -22.30 6.34
N ALA A 119 7.16 -22.58 5.04
CA ALA A 119 8.24 -22.08 4.19
C ALA A 119 8.29 -20.54 4.12
N LEU A 120 7.16 -19.85 4.34
CA LEU A 120 7.09 -18.39 4.39
C LEU A 120 7.44 -17.81 5.77
N LYS A 121 7.74 -18.64 6.77
CA LYS A 121 8.22 -18.17 8.06
C LYS A 121 9.54 -17.41 7.86
N GLY A 122 9.64 -16.20 8.39
CA GLY A 122 10.82 -15.35 8.21
C GLY A 122 10.80 -14.47 6.94
N PHE A 123 9.68 -14.47 6.20
CA PHE A 123 9.45 -13.54 5.12
C PHE A 123 8.32 -12.57 5.46
N ALA A 124 8.56 -11.28 5.28
CA ALA A 124 7.51 -10.28 5.13
C ALA A 124 7.18 -10.15 3.63
N VAL A 125 5.90 -10.12 3.28
CA VAL A 125 5.47 -10.16 1.87
C VAL A 125 4.58 -8.95 1.59
N PHE A 126 4.94 -8.18 0.58
CA PHE A 126 4.20 -6.99 0.18
C PHE A 126 3.87 -7.05 -1.32
N ALA A 127 2.63 -6.74 -1.66
CA ALA A 127 2.24 -6.39 -3.02
C ALA A 127 2.51 -4.90 -3.24
N GLY A 128 3.25 -4.57 -4.28
CA GLY A 128 3.53 -3.18 -4.64
C GLY A 128 2.86 -2.81 -5.96
N ASP A 129 2.38 -1.58 -6.07
CA ASP A 129 1.80 -1.06 -7.32
C ASP A 129 1.75 0.47 -7.31
N GLY A 130 1.60 1.05 -8.52
CA GLY A 130 1.37 2.47 -8.73
C GLY A 130 -0.11 2.80 -8.82
N HIS A 131 -0.51 3.90 -8.18
CA HIS A 131 -1.87 4.42 -8.26
C HIS A 131 -1.85 5.92 -8.61
N PHE A 132 -2.78 6.37 -9.45
CA PHE A 132 -2.82 7.76 -9.93
C PHE A 132 -3.96 8.54 -9.29
N HIS A 133 -3.60 9.60 -8.57
CA HIS A 133 -4.54 10.59 -8.07
C HIS A 133 -4.76 11.68 -9.13
N ALA A 134 -6.00 12.08 -9.36
CA ALA A 134 -6.29 13.20 -10.27
C ALA A 134 -5.62 14.50 -9.78
N ALA A 135 -5.27 15.36 -10.72
CA ALA A 135 -4.57 16.61 -10.44
C ALA A 135 -5.34 17.52 -9.48
N ALA A 136 -4.62 18.26 -8.64
CA ALA A 136 -5.21 19.29 -7.80
C ALA A 136 -5.74 20.47 -8.63
N VAL A 137 -6.69 21.22 -8.04
CA VAL A 137 -7.27 22.42 -8.70
C VAL A 137 -6.19 23.44 -9.08
N HIS A 138 -5.15 23.57 -8.25
CA HIS A 138 -4.08 24.54 -8.42
C HIS A 138 -2.79 23.94 -9.01
N ASP A 139 -2.81 22.69 -9.49
CA ASP A 139 -1.68 22.12 -10.21
C ASP A 139 -1.42 22.92 -11.49
N ALA A 140 -0.15 23.07 -11.83
CA ALA A 140 0.26 23.73 -13.04
C ALA A 140 -0.32 23.03 -14.28
N ARG A 141 -0.64 23.82 -15.30
CA ARG A 141 -1.04 23.33 -16.62
C ARG A 141 0.19 23.30 -17.52
N ASP A 142 0.23 22.36 -18.44
CA ASP A 142 1.20 22.40 -19.55
C ASP A 142 0.82 23.44 -20.61
N ALA A 143 1.59 23.48 -21.69
CA ALA A 143 1.36 24.39 -22.80
C ALA A 143 -0.01 24.20 -23.47
N ASP A 144 -0.56 22.98 -23.43
CA ASP A 144 -1.87 22.62 -24.00
C ASP A 144 -3.02 22.81 -22.98
N GLY A 145 -2.74 23.37 -21.81
CA GLY A 145 -3.71 23.57 -20.74
C GLY A 145 -4.07 22.32 -19.95
N THR A 146 -3.39 21.20 -20.19
CA THR A 146 -3.64 19.92 -19.54
C THR A 146 -3.01 19.86 -18.15
N LYS A 147 -3.72 19.24 -17.20
CA LYS A 147 -3.20 18.87 -15.88
C LYS A 147 -3.00 17.36 -15.80
N TYR A 148 -1.85 16.96 -15.30
CA TYR A 148 -1.51 15.54 -15.20
C TYR A 148 -1.84 14.96 -13.84
N ALA A 149 -2.41 13.76 -13.85
CA ALA A 149 -2.56 12.96 -12.64
C ALA A 149 -1.19 12.66 -12.02
N THR A 150 -1.13 12.65 -10.71
CA THR A 150 0.09 12.35 -9.95
C THR A 150 0.15 10.86 -9.65
N GLY A 151 1.25 10.21 -10.01
CA GLY A 151 1.51 8.82 -9.64
C GLY A 151 1.97 8.72 -8.19
N HIS A 152 1.43 7.76 -7.47
CA HIS A 152 1.83 7.38 -6.13
C HIS A 152 2.24 5.92 -6.13
N VAL A 153 3.20 5.56 -5.29
CA VAL A 153 3.64 4.18 -5.11
C VAL A 153 3.21 3.70 -3.73
N TYR A 154 2.51 2.58 -3.71
CA TYR A 154 2.01 1.96 -2.51
C TYR A 154 2.50 0.53 -2.35
N ALA A 155 2.40 0.00 -1.13
CA ALA A 155 2.60 -1.40 -0.84
C ALA A 155 1.56 -1.90 0.17
N LEU A 156 0.99 -3.06 -0.11
CA LEU A 156 0.05 -3.78 0.73
C LEU A 156 0.76 -4.97 1.38
N ASN A 157 0.77 -5.05 2.70
CA ASN A 157 1.26 -6.22 3.42
C ASN A 157 0.28 -7.39 3.21
N LEU A 158 0.71 -8.46 2.55
CA LEU A 158 -0.15 -9.61 2.24
C LEU A 158 -0.50 -10.48 3.46
N ARG A 159 0.17 -10.27 4.61
CA ARG A 159 -0.16 -10.96 5.86
C ARG A 159 -1.24 -10.27 6.68
N THR A 160 -1.24 -8.94 6.68
CA THR A 160 -2.11 -8.14 7.55
C THR A 160 -3.12 -7.28 6.79
N HIS A 161 -2.98 -7.18 5.47
CA HIS A 161 -3.67 -6.20 4.63
C HIS A 161 -3.39 -4.73 5.01
N ALA A 162 -2.31 -4.47 5.75
CA ALA A 162 -1.90 -3.11 6.07
C ALA A 162 -1.34 -2.40 4.83
N MET A 163 -1.83 -1.19 4.58
CA MET A 163 -1.44 -0.36 3.43
C MET A 163 -0.37 0.65 3.82
N HIS A 164 0.65 0.78 2.98
CA HIS A 164 1.75 1.72 3.12
C HIS A 164 1.83 2.60 1.88
N HIS A 165 2.03 3.90 2.08
CA HIS A 165 2.42 4.83 1.01
C HIS A 165 3.93 5.01 1.04
N LEU A 166 4.58 4.77 -0.10
CA LEU A 166 6.03 4.95 -0.22
C LEU A 166 6.38 6.38 -0.61
N ASP A 167 5.92 6.81 -1.78
CA ASP A 167 6.26 8.14 -2.29
C ASP A 167 5.36 8.56 -3.46
N VAL A 168 5.55 9.80 -3.88
CA VAL A 168 4.90 10.42 -5.02
C VAL A 168 5.90 10.55 -6.18
N GLY A 169 5.44 10.34 -7.40
CA GLY A 169 6.22 10.54 -8.61
C GLY A 169 6.66 12.00 -8.82
N ASP A 170 7.65 12.21 -9.67
CA ASP A 170 8.15 13.55 -9.97
C ASP A 170 7.05 14.44 -10.56
N GLN A 171 6.74 15.53 -9.85
CA GLN A 171 5.71 16.50 -10.22
C GLN A 171 6.10 17.38 -11.43
N LYS A 172 7.38 17.41 -11.77
CA LYS A 172 7.92 18.24 -12.88
C LYS A 172 8.00 17.48 -14.19
N ALA A 173 7.80 16.17 -14.17
CA ALA A 173 7.86 15.34 -15.36
C ALA A 173 6.64 15.61 -16.26
N ARG A 174 6.87 15.92 -17.55
CA ARG A 174 5.81 16.03 -18.56
C ARG A 174 5.08 14.71 -18.85
N LYS A 175 5.67 13.60 -18.45
CA LYS A 175 5.10 12.26 -18.55
C LYS A 175 5.04 11.66 -17.17
N LYS A 176 4.04 10.81 -16.94
CA LYS A 176 3.95 9.98 -15.72
C LYS A 176 5.31 9.32 -15.45
N GLU A 177 5.86 9.58 -14.28
CA GLU A 177 7.08 8.89 -13.87
C GLU A 177 6.77 7.40 -13.72
N HIS A 178 7.67 6.57 -14.21
CA HIS A 178 7.58 5.12 -14.06
C HIS A 178 7.85 4.72 -12.61
N ASP A 179 7.03 3.85 -12.03
CA ASP A 179 7.07 3.42 -10.63
C ASP A 179 8.47 2.96 -10.17
N MET A 180 9.22 2.31 -11.07
CA MET A 180 10.60 1.91 -10.80
C MET A 180 11.54 3.07 -10.47
N ARG A 181 11.33 4.26 -11.03
CA ARG A 181 12.15 5.43 -10.68
C ARG A 181 11.84 5.89 -9.27
N THR A 182 10.56 5.91 -8.91
CA THR A 182 10.13 6.23 -7.55
C THR A 182 10.67 5.21 -6.54
N LEU A 183 10.58 3.91 -6.85
CA LEU A 183 11.14 2.84 -6.00
C LEU A 183 12.64 2.96 -5.80
N LYS A 184 13.39 3.23 -6.86
CA LYS A 184 14.87 3.36 -6.78
C LYS A 184 15.34 4.55 -5.97
N ARG A 185 14.50 5.56 -5.76
CA ARG A 185 14.80 6.71 -4.89
C ARG A 185 14.58 6.41 -3.41
N GLN A 186 13.88 5.32 -3.10
CA GLN A 186 13.57 5.01 -1.70
C GLN A 186 14.80 4.57 -0.92
N SER A 187 14.84 4.95 0.35
CA SER A 187 15.86 4.44 1.25
C SER A 187 15.68 2.93 1.49
N PRO A 188 16.74 2.20 1.83
CA PRO A 188 16.64 0.80 2.24
C PRO A 188 15.63 0.55 3.35
N ALA A 189 15.55 1.44 4.33
CA ALA A 189 14.61 1.35 5.44
C ALA A 189 13.15 1.47 4.95
N ALA A 190 12.87 2.41 4.03
CA ALA A 190 11.54 2.58 3.45
C ALA A 190 11.08 1.34 2.68
N LEU A 191 11.98 0.72 1.88
CA LEU A 191 11.69 -0.51 1.12
C LEU A 191 11.48 -1.75 2.01
N ARG A 192 11.84 -1.68 3.27
CA ARG A 192 11.61 -2.78 4.23
C ARG A 192 10.32 -2.60 5.04
N PHE A 193 9.60 -1.50 4.91
CA PHE A 193 8.30 -1.25 5.55
C PHE A 193 8.27 -1.53 7.07
N GLY A 194 9.32 -1.17 7.79
CA GLY A 194 9.44 -1.46 9.22
C GLY A 194 9.71 -2.94 9.57
N THR A 195 9.97 -3.79 8.58
CA THR A 195 10.28 -5.21 8.80
C THR A 195 11.55 -5.35 9.66
N PRO A 196 11.53 -6.16 10.73
CA PRO A 196 12.68 -6.35 11.60
C PRO A 196 13.94 -6.83 10.85
N THR A 197 15.10 -6.48 11.39
CA THR A 197 16.39 -6.97 10.90
C THR A 197 16.42 -8.51 10.97
N GLY A 198 16.93 -9.14 9.92
CA GLY A 198 16.97 -10.62 9.81
C GLY A 198 15.74 -11.23 9.13
N THR A 199 14.61 -10.56 9.07
CA THR A 199 13.46 -11.00 8.27
C THR A 199 13.69 -10.62 6.80
N LYS A 200 13.50 -11.57 5.89
CA LYS A 200 13.56 -11.33 4.44
C LYS A 200 12.29 -10.62 3.97
N VAL A 201 12.40 -9.79 2.96
CA VAL A 201 11.26 -9.08 2.36
C VAL A 201 11.02 -9.59 0.94
N ILE A 202 9.79 -9.93 0.60
CA ILE A 202 9.37 -10.21 -0.78
C ILE A 202 8.50 -9.05 -1.25
N LEU A 203 8.87 -8.44 -2.36
CA LEU A 203 8.07 -7.45 -3.08
C LEU A 203 7.48 -8.11 -4.33
N VAL A 204 6.16 -8.21 -4.35
CA VAL A 204 5.41 -8.73 -5.49
C VAL A 204 4.94 -7.56 -6.33
N TRP A 205 5.40 -7.50 -7.57
CA TRP A 205 5.16 -6.36 -8.46
C TRP A 205 4.57 -6.81 -9.79
N ASP A 206 3.96 -5.91 -10.51
CA ASP A 206 3.54 -6.17 -11.89
C ASP A 206 4.74 -6.20 -12.85
N LYS A 207 4.50 -6.46 -14.14
CA LYS A 207 5.55 -6.48 -15.17
C LYS A 207 6.30 -5.15 -15.37
N ALA A 208 5.80 -4.05 -14.79
CA ALA A 208 6.50 -2.77 -14.81
C ALA A 208 7.67 -2.74 -13.82
N GLY A 209 7.62 -3.54 -12.75
CA GLY A 209 8.61 -3.58 -11.67
C GLY A 209 9.90 -4.36 -11.98
N ILE A 210 10.21 -4.66 -13.24
CA ILE A 210 11.38 -5.48 -13.59
C ILE A 210 12.61 -4.61 -13.87
N ASP A 211 13.64 -4.83 -13.03
CA ASP A 211 15.01 -4.37 -13.21
C ASP A 211 15.95 -5.36 -12.53
N PHE A 212 16.61 -6.19 -13.31
CA PHE A 212 17.39 -7.32 -12.78
C PHE A 212 18.62 -6.89 -11.98
N GLU A 213 19.30 -5.82 -12.36
CA GLU A 213 20.45 -5.31 -11.62
C GLU A 213 20.03 -4.79 -10.26
N TRP A 214 18.95 -4.04 -10.24
CA TRP A 214 18.40 -3.50 -8.99
C TRP A 214 17.84 -4.61 -8.10
N TRP A 215 17.16 -5.61 -8.65
CA TRP A 215 16.72 -6.80 -7.92
C TRP A 215 17.86 -7.52 -7.24
N LEU A 216 18.98 -7.70 -7.97
CA LEU A 216 20.16 -8.35 -7.42
C LEU A 216 20.81 -7.52 -6.31
N ALA A 217 20.94 -6.20 -6.51
CA ALA A 217 21.46 -5.30 -5.50
C ALA A 217 20.59 -5.31 -4.23
N CYS A 218 19.27 -5.26 -4.37
CA CYS A 218 18.33 -5.34 -3.26
C CYS A 218 18.41 -6.69 -2.52
N LYS A 219 18.50 -7.80 -3.25
CA LYS A 219 18.66 -9.13 -2.68
C LYS A 219 19.93 -9.24 -1.85
N ASN A 220 21.08 -8.84 -2.42
CA ASN A 220 22.39 -9.03 -1.79
C ASN A 220 22.64 -8.09 -0.61
N ASN A 221 22.18 -6.84 -0.72
CA ASN A 221 22.48 -5.80 0.25
C ASN A 221 21.38 -5.61 1.30
N LEU A 222 20.13 -5.93 0.96
CA LEU A 222 18.98 -5.56 1.78
C LEU A 222 18.12 -6.77 2.19
N GLY A 223 18.37 -7.96 1.64
CA GLY A 223 17.51 -9.13 1.84
C GLY A 223 16.09 -8.94 1.28
N ILE A 224 15.98 -8.14 0.19
CA ILE A 224 14.71 -7.88 -0.49
C ILE A 224 14.68 -8.67 -1.79
N TYR A 225 13.66 -9.49 -1.94
CA TYR A 225 13.42 -10.35 -3.10
C TYR A 225 12.24 -9.84 -3.90
N PHE A 226 12.22 -10.10 -5.19
CA PHE A 226 11.15 -9.68 -6.10
C PHE A 226 10.46 -10.86 -6.75
N ILE A 227 9.14 -10.71 -6.97
CA ILE A 227 8.31 -11.60 -7.76
C ILE A 227 7.55 -10.74 -8.78
N SER A 228 7.62 -11.10 -10.07
CA SER A 228 6.92 -10.37 -11.14
C SER A 228 6.67 -11.28 -12.35
N ARG A 229 5.88 -10.82 -13.32
CA ARG A 229 5.75 -11.49 -14.63
C ARG A 229 6.71 -10.88 -15.65
N PRO A 230 7.29 -11.66 -16.56
CA PRO A 230 8.10 -11.11 -17.66
C PRO A 230 7.25 -10.22 -18.57
N LYS A 231 7.90 -9.27 -19.23
CA LYS A 231 7.32 -8.56 -20.37
C LYS A 231 7.39 -9.47 -21.59
N GLU A 232 6.44 -9.34 -22.49
CA GLU A 232 6.31 -10.20 -23.69
C GLU A 232 7.54 -10.15 -24.61
N ASN A 233 8.26 -9.03 -24.63
CA ASN A 233 9.45 -8.82 -25.45
C ASN A 233 10.76 -9.22 -24.76
N MET A 234 10.72 -9.83 -23.58
CA MET A 234 11.93 -10.29 -22.90
C MET A 234 12.42 -11.62 -23.49
N VAL A 235 13.71 -11.65 -23.80
CA VAL A 235 14.41 -12.85 -24.30
C VAL A 235 15.28 -13.40 -23.18
N PHE A 236 15.20 -14.71 -22.98
CA PHE A 236 15.96 -15.43 -21.97
C PHE A 236 16.75 -16.59 -22.59
N THR A 237 17.93 -16.84 -22.06
CA THR A 237 18.66 -18.08 -22.26
C THR A 237 18.32 -19.02 -21.11
N ASN A 238 17.90 -20.24 -21.44
CA ASN A 238 17.58 -21.25 -20.43
C ASN A 238 18.87 -21.74 -19.76
N GLY A 239 18.79 -21.91 -18.46
CA GLY A 239 19.81 -22.49 -17.61
C GLY A 239 19.36 -23.84 -17.03
N PRO A 240 19.93 -24.23 -15.89
CA PRO A 240 19.55 -25.48 -15.24
C PRO A 240 18.11 -25.45 -14.69
N GLU A 241 17.46 -26.59 -14.70
CA GLU A 241 16.18 -26.81 -14.04
C GLU A 241 16.37 -26.98 -12.52
N ASN A 242 15.42 -26.47 -11.75
CA ASN A 242 15.34 -26.72 -10.32
C ASN A 242 14.47 -27.94 -10.06
N SER A 243 14.90 -28.79 -9.13
CA SER A 243 14.04 -29.87 -8.62
C SER A 243 13.03 -29.32 -7.62
N TYR A 244 11.80 -29.79 -7.68
CA TYR A 244 10.74 -29.51 -6.71
C TYR A 244 9.89 -30.77 -6.49
N ASP A 245 9.24 -30.84 -5.35
CA ASP A 245 8.31 -31.92 -5.06
C ASP A 245 6.98 -31.70 -5.81
N ALA A 246 6.77 -32.44 -6.88
CA ALA A 246 5.56 -32.37 -7.69
C ALA A 246 4.32 -32.95 -6.96
N ALA A 247 4.52 -33.78 -5.92
CA ALA A 247 3.45 -34.34 -5.12
C ALA A 247 2.94 -33.36 -4.03
N ASP A 248 3.71 -32.33 -3.69
CA ASP A 248 3.26 -31.28 -2.77
C ASP A 248 2.06 -30.55 -3.39
N PRO A 249 0.88 -30.53 -2.71
CA PRO A 249 -0.30 -29.85 -3.20
C PRO A 249 -0.09 -28.35 -3.52
N VAL A 250 0.87 -27.70 -2.87
CA VAL A 250 1.20 -26.30 -3.15
C VAL A 250 1.73 -26.11 -4.58
N ASN A 251 2.34 -27.14 -5.17
CA ASN A 251 2.93 -27.11 -6.51
C ASN A 251 1.96 -27.55 -7.62
N THR A 252 0.69 -27.75 -7.30
CA THR A 252 -0.32 -28.10 -8.30
C THR A 252 -0.36 -27.06 -9.43
N GLY A 253 -0.26 -27.51 -10.68
CA GLY A 253 -0.25 -26.64 -11.86
C GLY A 253 1.13 -26.12 -12.26
N ILE A 254 2.19 -26.40 -11.48
CA ILE A 254 3.57 -26.07 -11.87
C ILE A 254 4.02 -27.01 -13.00
N VAL A 255 4.53 -26.43 -14.07
CA VAL A 255 5.00 -27.14 -15.27
C VAL A 255 6.53 -27.15 -15.34
N ALA A 256 7.15 -26.06 -14.96
CA ALA A 256 8.61 -25.93 -14.96
C ALA A 256 9.07 -24.96 -13.87
N ASP A 257 10.23 -25.22 -13.33
CA ASP A 257 10.97 -24.37 -12.41
C ASP A 257 12.43 -24.38 -12.86
N GLU A 258 12.92 -23.26 -13.37
CA GLU A 258 14.20 -23.18 -14.03
C GLU A 258 14.92 -21.87 -13.75
N LEU A 259 16.24 -21.89 -13.90
CA LEU A 259 17.04 -20.68 -13.93
C LEU A 259 17.12 -20.16 -15.36
N VAL A 260 16.95 -18.86 -15.55
CA VAL A 260 17.05 -18.24 -16.86
C VAL A 260 17.92 -16.99 -16.77
N ALA A 261 18.72 -16.74 -17.81
CA ALA A 261 19.51 -15.52 -17.92
C ALA A 261 18.82 -14.57 -18.92
N PRO A 262 18.42 -13.36 -18.49
CA PRO A 262 17.96 -12.34 -19.41
C PRO A 262 19.06 -11.98 -20.41
N ALA A 263 18.71 -11.79 -21.69
CA ALA A 263 19.68 -11.46 -22.73
C ALA A 263 20.50 -10.18 -22.44
N THR A 264 19.93 -9.27 -21.63
CA THR A 264 20.57 -8.02 -21.19
C THR A 264 21.38 -8.16 -19.92
N HIS A 265 21.39 -9.34 -19.27
CA HIS A 265 21.99 -9.51 -17.94
C HIS A 265 22.57 -10.93 -17.81
N MET A 266 23.87 -11.03 -17.50
CA MET A 266 24.61 -12.31 -17.43
C MET A 266 24.32 -13.18 -16.19
N ARG A 267 23.35 -12.80 -15.35
CA ARG A 267 23.05 -13.51 -14.09
C ARG A 267 21.68 -14.17 -14.13
N TYR A 268 21.60 -15.35 -13.55
CA TYR A 268 20.37 -16.11 -13.48
C TYR A 268 19.33 -15.46 -12.56
N VAL A 269 18.09 -15.47 -13.03
CA VAL A 269 16.86 -15.32 -12.23
C VAL A 269 16.06 -16.60 -12.33
N ARG A 270 15.21 -16.87 -11.38
CA ARG A 270 14.35 -18.05 -11.39
C ARG A 270 13.07 -17.74 -12.18
N ARG A 271 12.68 -18.64 -13.05
CA ARG A 271 11.43 -18.61 -13.80
C ARG A 271 10.58 -19.81 -13.41
N VAL A 272 9.39 -19.57 -12.90
CA VAL A 272 8.38 -20.59 -12.60
C VAL A 272 7.30 -20.52 -13.68
N THR A 273 7.06 -21.63 -14.37
CA THR A 273 5.98 -21.77 -15.36
C THR A 273 4.80 -22.50 -14.72
N PHE A 274 3.63 -21.90 -14.81
CA PHE A 274 2.41 -22.36 -14.17
C PHE A 274 1.25 -22.38 -15.17
N ILE A 275 0.46 -23.44 -15.16
CA ILE A 275 -0.82 -23.50 -15.88
C ILE A 275 -1.93 -23.29 -14.87
N ASN A 276 -2.73 -22.23 -15.03
CA ASN A 276 -3.89 -21.98 -14.23
C ASN A 276 -4.96 -23.07 -14.51
N PRO A 277 -5.26 -23.97 -13.57
CA PRO A 277 -6.18 -25.08 -13.83
C PRO A 277 -7.61 -24.63 -14.13
N ALA A 278 -8.02 -23.43 -13.67
CA ALA A 278 -9.37 -22.91 -13.90
C ALA A 278 -9.52 -22.29 -15.30
N LYS A 279 -8.44 -21.81 -15.92
CA LYS A 279 -8.49 -21.09 -17.20
C LYS A 279 -7.69 -21.78 -18.34
N GLY A 280 -6.81 -22.71 -18.01
CA GLY A 280 -5.89 -23.33 -18.95
C GLY A 280 -4.80 -22.39 -19.48
N GLU A 281 -4.65 -21.20 -18.92
CA GLU A 281 -3.65 -20.20 -19.31
C GLU A 281 -2.28 -20.55 -18.74
N THR A 282 -1.24 -20.47 -19.55
CA THR A 282 0.14 -20.63 -19.10
C THR A 282 0.74 -19.28 -18.71
N TRP A 283 1.24 -19.20 -17.48
CA TRP A 283 1.92 -18.00 -16.98
C TRP A 283 3.35 -18.30 -16.63
N GLN A 284 4.21 -17.31 -16.83
CA GLN A 284 5.59 -17.33 -16.36
C GLN A 284 5.76 -16.27 -15.28
N ILE A 285 6.39 -16.65 -14.17
CA ILE A 285 6.68 -15.80 -13.03
C ILE A 285 8.19 -15.77 -12.84
N LEU A 286 8.76 -14.58 -12.78
CA LEU A 286 10.17 -14.34 -12.49
C LEU A 286 10.34 -13.99 -11.01
N THR A 287 11.41 -14.50 -10.41
CA THR A 287 11.76 -14.13 -9.04
C THR A 287 13.26 -14.14 -8.80
N SER A 288 13.72 -13.30 -7.88
CA SER A 288 15.06 -13.37 -7.31
C SER A 288 15.15 -14.28 -6.09
N GLU A 289 14.02 -14.82 -5.60
CA GLU A 289 13.96 -15.80 -4.52
C GLU A 289 14.17 -17.21 -5.10
N MET A 290 15.10 -18.00 -4.48
CA MET A 290 15.60 -19.24 -5.07
C MET A 290 15.20 -20.50 -4.27
N THR A 291 14.62 -20.35 -3.05
CA THR A 291 14.48 -21.45 -2.12
C THR A 291 13.02 -21.88 -1.83
N LEU A 292 12.08 -20.95 -2.03
CA LEU A 292 10.66 -21.25 -1.79
C LEU A 292 10.11 -22.27 -2.80
N PRO A 293 9.15 -23.13 -2.41
CA PRO A 293 8.41 -23.95 -3.35
C PRO A 293 7.84 -23.13 -4.51
N PRO A 294 7.91 -23.60 -5.77
CA PRO A 294 7.48 -22.82 -6.93
C PRO A 294 5.98 -22.44 -6.87
N GLY A 295 5.15 -23.30 -6.31
CA GLY A 295 3.73 -23.00 -6.12
C GLY A 295 3.47 -21.84 -5.17
N LEU A 296 4.32 -21.63 -4.15
CA LEU A 296 4.22 -20.45 -3.29
C LEU A 296 4.57 -19.16 -4.04
N ILE A 297 5.57 -19.20 -4.93
CA ILE A 297 5.91 -18.04 -5.79
C ILE A 297 4.68 -17.63 -6.62
N VAL A 298 3.99 -18.60 -7.21
CA VAL A 298 2.77 -18.36 -8.00
C VAL A 298 1.65 -17.81 -7.11
N LYS A 299 1.40 -18.43 -5.94
CA LYS A 299 0.37 -17.96 -5.01
C LYS A 299 0.59 -16.53 -4.56
N LEU A 300 1.82 -16.16 -4.18
CA LEU A 300 2.15 -14.80 -3.80
C LEU A 300 1.90 -13.82 -4.96
N TYR A 301 2.24 -14.23 -6.20
CA TYR A 301 1.95 -13.40 -7.36
C TYR A 301 0.43 -13.21 -7.58
N LEU A 302 -0.36 -14.24 -7.39
CA LEU A 302 -1.83 -14.15 -7.51
C LEU A 302 -2.43 -13.23 -6.44
N MET A 303 -1.88 -13.22 -5.23
CA MET A 303 -2.32 -12.33 -4.14
C MET A 303 -2.00 -10.85 -4.41
N ARG A 304 -1.11 -10.53 -5.36
CA ARG A 304 -0.84 -9.15 -5.75
C ARG A 304 -2.12 -8.36 -6.09
N TRP A 305 -3.12 -9.02 -6.66
CA TRP A 305 -4.40 -8.38 -7.00
C TRP A 305 -5.15 -7.77 -5.79
N ASP A 306 -4.77 -8.12 -4.58
CA ASP A 306 -5.42 -7.54 -3.40
C ASP A 306 -5.15 -6.03 -3.26
N ILE A 307 -3.99 -5.53 -3.73
CA ILE A 307 -3.72 -4.09 -3.73
C ILE A 307 -4.66 -3.32 -4.68
N GLU A 308 -5.04 -3.90 -5.81
CA GLU A 308 -5.96 -3.27 -6.77
C GLU A 308 -7.37 -3.10 -6.16
N LYS A 309 -7.78 -4.02 -5.27
CA LYS A 309 -9.04 -3.87 -4.52
C LYS A 309 -8.98 -2.72 -3.51
N VAL A 310 -7.84 -2.49 -2.88
CA VAL A 310 -7.66 -1.33 -2.02
C VAL A 310 -7.77 -0.04 -2.82
N TYR A 311 -7.27 -0.01 -4.05
CA TYR A 311 -7.47 1.16 -4.93
C TYR A 311 -8.94 1.37 -5.33
N ASP A 312 -9.69 0.30 -5.55
CA ASP A 312 -11.14 0.40 -5.75
C ASP A 312 -11.84 0.91 -4.50
N GLU A 313 -11.37 0.55 -3.31
CA GLU A 313 -11.84 1.10 -2.04
C GLU A 313 -11.53 2.59 -1.91
N PHE A 314 -10.31 3.04 -2.24
CA PHE A 314 -9.93 4.45 -2.26
C PHE A 314 -10.87 5.29 -3.12
N LYS A 315 -11.19 4.80 -4.33
CA LYS A 315 -12.09 5.50 -5.26
C LYS A 315 -13.54 5.50 -4.84
N ASN A 316 -14.03 4.36 -4.35
CA ASN A 316 -15.47 4.13 -4.19
C ASN A 316 -15.96 4.31 -2.75
N LYS A 317 -15.11 4.03 -1.74
CA LYS A 317 -15.47 4.16 -0.33
C LYS A 317 -14.86 5.40 0.32
N PHE A 318 -13.63 5.77 -0.06
CA PHE A 318 -12.91 6.91 0.51
C PHE A 318 -12.95 8.15 -0.38
N PHE A 319 -13.80 8.16 -1.37
CA PHE A 319 -14.10 9.31 -2.21
C PHE A 319 -12.86 10.03 -2.78
N GLU A 320 -11.80 9.27 -3.10
CA GLU A 320 -10.62 9.81 -3.73
C GLU A 320 -10.95 10.33 -5.13
N LYS A 321 -11.21 11.62 -5.26
CA LYS A 321 -11.58 12.24 -6.54
C LYS A 321 -10.44 13.05 -7.15
N LYS A 322 -9.67 13.77 -6.35
CA LYS A 322 -8.57 14.65 -6.79
C LYS A 322 -7.61 14.95 -5.64
N ALA A 323 -6.40 15.34 -5.97
CA ALA A 323 -5.46 15.82 -4.97
C ALA A 323 -5.96 17.10 -4.28
N TRP A 324 -5.77 17.20 -2.96
CA TRP A 324 -6.26 18.31 -2.15
C TRP A 324 -5.45 19.58 -2.32
N ALA A 325 -4.15 19.43 -2.61
CA ALA A 325 -3.22 20.53 -2.82
C ALA A 325 -2.13 20.16 -3.83
N SER A 326 -1.37 21.16 -4.30
CA SER A 326 -0.42 20.97 -5.41
C SER A 326 0.97 20.54 -4.98
N SER A 327 1.39 20.76 -3.72
CA SER A 327 2.73 20.37 -3.27
C SER A 327 2.87 18.85 -3.17
N ALA A 328 4.07 18.32 -3.43
CA ALA A 328 4.38 16.91 -3.28
C ALA A 328 4.10 16.41 -1.86
N THR A 329 4.49 17.19 -0.85
CA THR A 329 4.24 16.90 0.57
C THR A 329 2.76 16.75 0.87
N ALA A 330 1.91 17.66 0.37
CA ALA A 330 0.47 17.60 0.59
C ALA A 330 -0.19 16.41 -0.12
N LYS A 331 0.31 16.03 -1.30
CA LYS A 331 -0.13 14.84 -2.03
C LYS A 331 0.28 13.56 -1.29
N CYS A 332 1.51 13.49 -0.78
CA CYS A 332 1.94 12.41 0.11
C CYS A 332 1.07 12.33 1.37
N MET A 333 0.74 13.48 1.95
CA MET A 333 -0.11 13.57 3.14
C MET A 333 -1.48 12.94 2.92
N GLN A 334 -2.15 13.30 1.82
CA GLN A 334 -3.44 12.71 1.44
C GLN A 334 -3.32 11.20 1.25
N ALA A 335 -2.25 10.74 0.58
CA ALA A 335 -2.01 9.33 0.37
C ALA A 335 -1.80 8.56 1.69
N VAL A 336 -1.12 9.16 2.67
CA VAL A 336 -0.97 8.56 4.01
C VAL A 336 -2.31 8.53 4.76
N PHE A 337 -3.16 9.55 4.63
CA PHE A 337 -4.51 9.50 5.20
C PHE A 337 -5.37 8.39 4.60
N LEU A 338 -5.26 8.14 3.29
CA LEU A 338 -5.92 6.99 2.65
C LEU A 338 -5.44 5.66 3.25
N CYS A 339 -4.13 5.51 3.46
CA CYS A 339 -3.59 4.33 4.12
C CYS A 339 -4.09 4.17 5.56
N LEU A 340 -4.10 5.25 6.34
CA LEU A 340 -4.60 5.25 7.71
C LEU A 340 -6.08 4.85 7.77
N ALA A 341 -6.92 5.44 6.91
CA ALA A 341 -8.34 5.12 6.85
C ALA A 341 -8.57 3.64 6.49
N HIS A 342 -7.86 3.12 5.47
CA HIS A 342 -7.92 1.70 5.09
C HIS A 342 -7.51 0.79 6.26
N ASN A 343 -6.38 1.07 6.90
CA ASN A 343 -5.85 0.26 7.99
C ASN A 343 -6.81 0.23 9.20
N LEU A 344 -7.44 1.36 9.51
CA LEU A 344 -8.47 1.44 10.55
C LEU A 344 -9.72 0.64 10.16
N MET A 345 -10.14 0.69 8.90
CA MET A 345 -11.28 -0.12 8.41
C MET A 345 -11.01 -1.61 8.53
N VAL A 346 -9.80 -2.07 8.20
CA VAL A 346 -9.42 -3.49 8.35
C VAL A 346 -9.51 -3.94 9.81
N LEU A 347 -9.06 -3.11 10.76
CA LEU A 347 -9.19 -3.40 12.18
C LEU A 347 -10.65 -3.40 12.63
N HIS A 348 -11.44 -2.44 12.18
CA HIS A 348 -12.87 -2.37 12.50
C HIS A 348 -13.64 -3.59 11.96
N GLU A 349 -13.43 -3.99 10.70
CA GLU A 349 -14.00 -5.22 10.16
C GLU A 349 -13.63 -6.45 11.01
N ARG A 350 -12.41 -6.47 11.53
CA ARG A 350 -11.98 -7.54 12.46
C ARG A 350 -12.77 -7.52 13.75
N GLU A 351 -12.98 -6.35 14.37
CA GLU A 351 -13.78 -6.23 15.58
C GLU A 351 -15.23 -6.65 15.36
N LEU A 352 -15.86 -6.15 14.29
CA LEU A 352 -17.22 -6.56 13.91
C LEU A 352 -17.35 -8.09 13.75
N ARG A 353 -16.34 -8.73 13.17
CA ARG A 353 -16.31 -10.19 13.03
C ARG A 353 -16.19 -10.89 14.36
N GLN A 354 -15.33 -10.39 15.27
CA GLN A 354 -15.10 -11.01 16.58
C GLN A 354 -16.24 -10.79 17.56
N GLU A 355 -16.78 -9.59 17.64
CA GLU A 355 -17.76 -9.19 18.65
C GLU A 355 -19.20 -9.48 18.21
N HIS A 356 -19.49 -9.36 16.93
CA HIS A 356 -20.85 -9.45 16.41
C HIS A 356 -21.07 -10.57 15.39
N GLY A 357 -20.03 -11.35 15.07
CA GLY A 357 -20.10 -12.40 14.03
C GLY A 357 -20.39 -11.88 12.62
N ILE A 358 -20.26 -10.57 12.40
CA ILE A 358 -20.50 -9.97 11.09
C ILE A 358 -19.36 -10.33 10.16
N THR A 359 -19.65 -11.00 9.05
CA THR A 359 -18.65 -11.44 8.07
C THR A 359 -18.94 -10.88 6.69
N ASN A 360 -17.89 -10.58 5.94
CA ASN A 360 -17.99 -10.30 4.53
C ASN A 360 -17.81 -11.59 3.73
N GLU A 361 -18.85 -12.45 3.73
CA GLU A 361 -18.78 -13.77 3.10
C GLU A 361 -18.39 -13.74 1.61
N ALA A 362 -18.76 -12.68 0.87
CA ALA A 362 -18.39 -12.55 -0.53
C ALA A 362 -16.89 -12.37 -0.71
N GLU A 363 -16.27 -11.55 0.16
CA GLU A 363 -14.84 -11.32 0.15
C GLU A 363 -14.08 -12.55 0.65
N ASP A 364 -14.55 -13.18 1.72
CA ASP A 364 -13.95 -14.40 2.26
C ASP A 364 -13.97 -15.54 1.24
N ARG A 365 -15.07 -15.72 0.50
CA ARG A 365 -15.15 -16.68 -0.61
C ARG A 365 -14.20 -16.34 -1.76
N ARG A 366 -14.01 -15.06 -2.09
CA ARG A 366 -13.04 -14.64 -3.11
C ARG A 366 -11.60 -14.90 -2.67
N ARG A 367 -11.28 -14.64 -1.41
CA ARG A 367 -9.95 -14.92 -0.82
C ARG A 367 -9.67 -16.42 -0.82
N ALA A 368 -10.60 -17.25 -0.35
CA ALA A 368 -10.46 -18.70 -0.31
C ALA A 368 -10.22 -19.32 -1.70
N LYS A 369 -10.80 -18.78 -2.76
CA LYS A 369 -10.56 -19.25 -4.14
C LYS A 369 -9.16 -18.92 -4.69
N ARG A 370 -8.42 -18.02 -4.04
CA ARG A 370 -7.07 -17.61 -4.46
C ARG A 370 -5.96 -18.28 -3.67
N LEU A 371 -6.27 -18.67 -2.45
CA LEU A 371 -5.40 -19.44 -1.57
C LEU A 371 -5.51 -20.94 -1.89
#